data_008b9e8591b6354b16c5f02a5752ecc2
#
_entry.id   008b9e8591b6354b16c5f02a5752ecc2
#
_cell.length_a   1.000
_cell.length_b   1.000
_cell.length_c   1.000
_cell.angle_alpha   90.00
_cell.angle_beta   90.00
_cell.angle_gamma   90.00
#
_symmetry.space_group_name_H-M   'P 1'
#
loop_
_entity.id
_entity.type
_entity.pdbx_description
1 polymer ?
#
loop_
_entity_poly.entity_id
_entity_poly.type
_entity_poly.pdbx_seq_one_letter_code
_entity_poly.pdbx_strand_id
1 'polypeptide(L)'
;MSEKRLFTSESVTEGHPDKMCDQISDAILDAIIEQDPMGRVACETCTTTGLVMVMGEITTSAYVDIQKIVRDTVREIGYDRAKYGFDADTCGVLVALDEQSSDIAMGVDKALEAKEGLENDDLDTGAGDQGMMFGYATTETEDYMPYPIYLAHKLSRRLSYVRKKGIIPYLRPDGKTQVTVEYDENNKPVRIDAVVLSTQHNEEVEQSKIHKDIKEYVFNEVLPAHMVDEHTKIFINPTGRFVIGGPQGDSGLTGRKIIVDTYGGYARHGGGAFSGKDCTKGDRSAAYAARYVAKHIVAAGLAERCEVQLSYAIGVANPTSISVDSFGTGKLSDEKLCAIIRENFDLRPAGIIKMLDLRRPIYKQVASYGHFGRDDLDLPWERLDRLEKIKSYLV
;
A
#
# COMPACT_ATOMS: atom_id res chain seq x y z
N MET A 1 -3.32 -1.50 38.39
CA MET A 1 -2.52 -1.06 37.24
C MET A 1 -3.43 -1.17 36.04
N SER A 2 -3.72 -0.08 35.34
CA SER A 2 -4.47 -0.16 34.07
C SER A 2 -3.69 -1.05 33.11
N GLU A 3 -4.37 -1.95 32.44
CA GLU A 3 -3.77 -2.82 31.45
C GLU A 3 -3.28 -1.94 30.28
N LYS A 4 -1.98 -2.00 29.98
CA LYS A 4 -1.37 -1.22 28.91
C LYS A 4 -1.86 -1.70 27.55
N ARG A 5 -2.34 -0.81 26.69
CA ARG A 5 -2.73 -1.17 25.34
C ARG A 5 -1.49 -1.33 24.45
N LEU A 6 -1.30 -2.53 23.91
CA LEU A 6 -0.29 -2.81 22.89
C LEU A 6 -0.93 -2.95 21.52
N PHE A 7 -0.28 -2.41 20.49
CA PHE A 7 -0.69 -2.61 19.10
C PHE A 7 0.50 -2.94 18.22
N THR A 8 0.34 -3.90 17.32
CA THR A 8 1.41 -4.43 16.48
C THR A 8 1.06 -4.31 15.01
N SER A 9 2.02 -3.82 14.21
CA SER A 9 1.95 -3.87 12.75
C SER A 9 3.22 -4.50 12.18
N GLU A 10 3.09 -5.10 11.01
CA GLU A 10 4.21 -5.67 10.26
C GLU A 10 4.39 -5.02 8.89
N SER A 11 5.59 -5.11 8.36
CA SER A 11 5.93 -4.76 6.99
C SER A 11 6.93 -5.76 6.43
N VAL A 12 7.10 -5.75 5.11
CA VAL A 12 8.04 -6.62 4.40
C VAL A 12 8.88 -5.82 3.42
N THR A 13 10.04 -6.36 3.07
CA THR A 13 10.90 -5.75 2.05
C THR A 13 10.36 -5.98 0.64
N GLU A 14 10.91 -5.25 -0.33
CA GLU A 14 10.63 -5.42 -1.76
C GLU A 14 10.93 -6.83 -2.30
N GLY A 15 11.82 -7.58 -1.62
CA GLY A 15 12.20 -8.95 -1.99
C GLY A 15 11.31 -10.05 -1.40
N HIS A 16 10.32 -9.70 -0.57
CA HIS A 16 9.31 -10.66 -0.15
C HIS A 16 8.52 -11.18 -1.37
N PRO A 17 8.23 -12.48 -1.49
CA PRO A 17 7.60 -13.04 -2.69
C PRO A 17 6.28 -12.37 -3.10
N ASP A 18 5.39 -12.08 -2.15
CA ASP A 18 4.14 -11.37 -2.44
C ASP A 18 4.42 -9.94 -2.93
N LYS A 19 5.40 -9.23 -2.33
CA LYS A 19 5.75 -7.88 -2.76
C LYS A 19 6.50 -7.85 -4.09
N MET A 20 7.23 -8.89 -4.43
CA MET A 20 7.78 -9.04 -5.77
C MET A 20 6.65 -9.14 -6.81
N CYS A 21 5.59 -9.91 -6.52
CA CYS A 21 4.42 -10.02 -7.39
C CYS A 21 3.69 -8.68 -7.54
N ASP A 22 3.48 -7.93 -6.46
CA ASP A 22 2.86 -6.60 -6.48
C ASP A 22 3.67 -5.63 -7.36
N GLN A 23 4.99 -5.62 -7.22
CA GLN A 23 5.88 -4.75 -8.03
C GLN A 23 5.85 -5.12 -9.52
N ILE A 24 5.81 -6.41 -9.86
CA ILE A 24 5.71 -6.87 -11.25
C ILE A 24 4.38 -6.42 -11.85
N SER A 25 3.27 -6.66 -11.16
CA SER A 25 1.94 -6.29 -11.63
C SER A 25 1.80 -4.78 -11.83
N ASP A 26 2.33 -3.97 -10.92
CA ASP A 26 2.31 -2.51 -11.05
C ASP A 26 3.34 -1.99 -12.08
N ALA A 27 4.46 -2.68 -12.31
CA ALA A 27 5.38 -2.33 -13.37
C ALA A 27 4.76 -2.53 -14.77
N ILE A 28 3.98 -3.60 -14.93
CA ILE A 28 3.22 -3.86 -16.17
C ILE A 28 2.14 -2.79 -16.35
N LEU A 29 1.39 -2.47 -15.30
CA LEU A 29 0.40 -1.41 -15.31
C LEU A 29 1.01 -0.06 -15.72
N ASP A 30 2.10 0.36 -15.10
CA ASP A 30 2.75 1.63 -15.41
C ASP A 30 3.24 1.69 -16.86
N ALA A 31 3.82 0.60 -17.38
CA ALA A 31 4.27 0.51 -18.77
C ALA A 31 3.11 0.62 -19.78
N ILE A 32 1.93 0.14 -19.42
CA ILE A 32 0.73 0.28 -20.24
C ILE A 32 0.21 1.71 -20.18
N ILE A 33 0.03 2.26 -18.98
CA ILE A 33 -0.53 3.60 -18.77
C ILE A 33 0.35 4.69 -19.40
N GLU A 34 1.66 4.50 -19.44
CA GLU A 34 2.59 5.43 -20.12
C GLU A 34 2.29 5.57 -21.62
N GLN A 35 1.83 4.51 -22.28
CA GLN A 35 1.52 4.49 -23.72
C GLN A 35 0.01 4.66 -23.99
N ASP A 36 -0.83 4.15 -23.09
CA ASP A 36 -2.29 4.16 -23.18
C ASP A 36 -2.91 4.50 -21.83
N PRO A 37 -3.09 5.80 -21.51
CA PRO A 37 -3.68 6.24 -20.25
C PRO A 37 -5.12 5.75 -20.02
N MET A 38 -5.80 5.27 -21.08
CA MET A 38 -7.16 4.73 -21.03
C MET A 38 -7.19 3.20 -20.93
N GLY A 39 -6.04 2.54 -20.93
CA GLY A 39 -5.91 1.10 -20.82
C GLY A 39 -6.62 0.54 -19.59
N ARG A 40 -7.29 -0.61 -19.77
CA ARG A 40 -7.95 -1.36 -18.69
C ARG A 40 -7.05 -2.51 -18.29
N VAL A 41 -6.66 -2.53 -17.02
CA VAL A 41 -5.68 -3.49 -16.52
C VAL A 41 -6.17 -4.11 -15.21
N ALA A 42 -6.26 -5.42 -15.21
CA ALA A 42 -6.38 -6.26 -14.04
C ALA A 42 -5.30 -7.35 -14.17
N CYS A 43 -4.10 -7.06 -13.68
CA CYS A 43 -2.91 -7.88 -13.85
C CYS A 43 -2.49 -8.48 -12.52
N GLU A 44 -2.46 -9.78 -12.44
CA GLU A 44 -2.02 -10.54 -11.28
C GLU A 44 -0.75 -11.32 -11.59
N THR A 45 0.10 -11.48 -10.61
CA THR A 45 1.36 -12.21 -10.72
C THR A 45 1.43 -13.24 -9.60
N CYS A 46 1.88 -14.43 -9.90
CA CYS A 46 2.32 -15.39 -8.91
C CYS A 46 3.76 -15.83 -9.16
N THR A 47 4.44 -16.24 -8.09
CA THR A 47 5.82 -16.71 -8.15
C THR A 47 6.04 -17.88 -7.21
N THR A 48 6.93 -18.78 -7.60
CA THR A 48 7.46 -19.86 -6.78
C THR A 48 8.89 -20.13 -7.22
N THR A 49 9.51 -21.21 -6.75
CA THR A 49 10.88 -21.57 -7.12
C THR A 49 11.08 -21.55 -8.63
N GLY A 50 11.93 -20.63 -9.13
CA GLY A 50 12.34 -20.55 -10.53
C GLY A 50 11.26 -20.13 -11.52
N LEU A 51 10.08 -19.67 -11.06
CA LEU A 51 8.94 -19.37 -11.95
C LEU A 51 8.25 -18.08 -11.56
N VAL A 52 7.91 -17.26 -12.56
CA VAL A 52 6.93 -16.16 -12.49
C VAL A 52 5.84 -16.43 -13.49
N MET A 53 4.58 -16.31 -13.08
CA MET A 53 3.42 -16.36 -13.96
C MET A 53 2.64 -15.05 -13.84
N VAL A 54 2.39 -14.41 -14.97
CA VAL A 54 1.55 -13.21 -15.11
C VAL A 54 0.23 -13.62 -15.73
N MET A 55 -0.89 -13.26 -15.11
CA MET A 55 -2.23 -13.60 -15.55
C MET A 55 -3.19 -12.43 -15.33
N GLY A 56 -4.36 -12.51 -15.94
CA GLY A 56 -5.42 -11.51 -15.77
C GLY A 56 -6.00 -11.03 -17.08
N GLU A 57 -6.68 -9.87 -17.03
CA GLU A 57 -7.37 -9.29 -18.17
C GLU A 57 -6.83 -7.87 -18.44
N ILE A 58 -6.41 -7.66 -19.70
CA ILE A 58 -5.87 -6.39 -20.17
C ILE A 58 -6.50 -6.01 -21.49
N THR A 59 -7.10 -4.82 -21.56
CA THR A 59 -7.59 -4.23 -22.81
C THR A 59 -6.85 -2.92 -23.03
N THR A 60 -5.99 -2.87 -24.03
CA THR A 60 -5.14 -1.71 -24.32
C THR A 60 -4.72 -1.67 -25.79
N SER A 61 -4.42 -0.46 -26.26
CA SER A 61 -3.74 -0.24 -27.55
C SER A 61 -2.20 -0.30 -27.44
N ALA A 62 -1.67 -0.33 -26.22
CA ALA A 62 -0.23 -0.35 -25.96
C ALA A 62 0.38 -1.74 -26.24
N TYR A 63 1.63 -1.74 -26.67
CA TYR A 63 2.47 -2.93 -26.68
C TYR A 63 3.54 -2.85 -25.61
N VAL A 64 3.60 -3.84 -24.74
CA VAL A 64 4.60 -3.95 -23.69
C VAL A 64 5.26 -5.33 -23.68
N ASP A 65 6.57 -5.37 -23.53
CA ASP A 65 7.32 -6.61 -23.37
C ASP A 65 7.26 -7.08 -21.92
N ILE A 66 6.23 -7.88 -21.62
CA ILE A 66 5.96 -8.37 -20.26
C ILE A 66 7.12 -9.18 -19.72
N GLN A 67 7.75 -10.04 -20.52
CA GLN A 67 8.89 -10.84 -20.04
C GLN A 67 10.06 -9.97 -19.65
N LYS A 68 10.33 -8.92 -20.43
CA LYS A 68 11.38 -7.95 -20.11
C LYS A 68 11.05 -7.19 -18.81
N ILE A 69 9.82 -6.72 -18.65
CA ILE A 69 9.38 -6.00 -17.44
C ILE A 69 9.52 -6.89 -16.19
N VAL A 70 9.12 -8.15 -16.26
CA VAL A 70 9.28 -9.12 -15.18
C VAL A 70 10.75 -9.27 -14.78
N ARG A 71 11.63 -9.55 -15.75
CA ARG A 71 13.06 -9.74 -15.50
C ARG A 71 13.74 -8.50 -14.95
N ASP A 72 13.43 -7.34 -15.50
CA ASP A 72 13.99 -6.08 -15.04
C ASP A 72 13.54 -5.76 -13.60
N THR A 73 12.28 -5.99 -13.27
CA THR A 73 11.76 -5.81 -11.91
C THR A 73 12.44 -6.77 -10.92
N VAL A 74 12.55 -8.04 -11.26
CA VAL A 74 13.22 -9.06 -10.42
C VAL A 74 14.70 -8.71 -10.19
N ARG A 75 15.38 -8.23 -11.24
CA ARG A 75 16.79 -7.80 -11.15
C ARG A 75 16.95 -6.55 -10.28
N GLU A 76 16.06 -5.57 -10.43
CA GLU A 76 16.06 -4.34 -9.63
C GLU A 76 15.84 -4.62 -8.14
N ILE A 77 15.00 -5.60 -7.81
CA ILE A 77 14.80 -6.07 -6.43
C ILE A 77 16.11 -6.67 -5.87
N GLY A 78 16.92 -7.31 -6.71
CA GLY A 78 18.21 -7.87 -6.33
C GLY A 78 18.30 -9.39 -6.41
N TYR A 79 17.37 -10.07 -7.06
CA TYR A 79 17.49 -11.48 -7.43
C TYR A 79 18.23 -11.59 -8.76
N ASP A 80 19.52 -11.39 -8.72
CA ASP A 80 20.42 -11.26 -9.87
C ASP A 80 21.41 -12.41 -10.04
N ARG A 81 21.26 -13.47 -9.25
CA ARG A 81 22.13 -14.65 -9.31
C ARG A 81 21.52 -15.91 -8.71
N ALA A 82 21.78 -17.03 -9.37
CA ALA A 82 21.21 -18.35 -9.04
C ALA A 82 21.44 -18.79 -7.58
N LYS A 83 22.56 -18.40 -6.94
CA LYS A 83 22.84 -18.76 -5.55
C LYS A 83 21.86 -18.15 -4.52
N TYR A 84 21.03 -17.17 -4.93
CA TYR A 84 19.96 -16.63 -4.11
C TYR A 84 18.68 -17.47 -4.19
N GLY A 85 18.69 -18.56 -4.96
CA GLY A 85 17.55 -19.44 -5.18
C GLY A 85 16.51 -18.93 -6.16
N PHE A 86 16.73 -17.70 -6.68
CA PHE A 86 15.91 -17.06 -7.71
C PHE A 86 16.77 -16.10 -8.52
N ASP A 87 16.59 -16.05 -9.84
CA ASP A 87 17.46 -15.32 -10.74
C ASP A 87 16.67 -14.73 -11.91
N ALA A 88 16.77 -13.42 -12.10
CA ALA A 88 16.08 -12.67 -13.15
C ALA A 88 16.35 -13.17 -14.56
N ASP A 89 17.57 -13.67 -14.83
CA ASP A 89 17.97 -14.09 -16.16
C ASP A 89 17.49 -15.52 -16.49
N THR A 90 17.38 -16.40 -15.49
CA THR A 90 17.14 -17.83 -15.65
C THR A 90 15.76 -18.30 -15.19
N CYS A 91 14.98 -17.51 -14.47
CA CYS A 91 13.62 -17.87 -14.08
C CYS A 91 12.71 -18.07 -15.31
N GLY A 92 11.79 -19.03 -15.24
CA GLY A 92 10.71 -19.17 -16.22
C GLY A 92 9.74 -18.00 -16.08
N VAL A 93 9.26 -17.48 -17.21
CA VAL A 93 8.20 -16.45 -17.23
C VAL A 93 7.07 -16.96 -18.13
N LEU A 94 5.91 -17.17 -17.52
CA LEU A 94 4.68 -17.54 -18.23
C LEU A 94 3.75 -16.34 -18.26
N VAL A 95 3.06 -16.15 -19.37
CA VAL A 95 2.08 -15.08 -19.58
C VAL A 95 0.77 -15.69 -20.05
N ALA A 96 -0.30 -15.46 -19.28
CA ALA A 96 -1.66 -15.93 -19.54
C ALA A 96 -2.62 -14.74 -19.34
N LEU A 97 -2.67 -13.85 -20.34
CA LEU A 97 -3.47 -12.65 -20.33
C LEU A 97 -4.54 -12.71 -21.40
N ASP A 98 -5.76 -12.36 -21.04
CA ASP A 98 -6.91 -12.27 -21.92
C ASP A 98 -7.43 -10.82 -22.04
N GLU A 99 -8.35 -10.55 -22.94
CA GLU A 99 -9.08 -9.28 -23.02
C GLU A 99 -10.19 -9.24 -21.96
N GLN A 100 -10.53 -8.03 -21.47
CA GLN A 100 -11.64 -7.83 -20.54
C GLN A 100 -12.97 -8.29 -21.17
N SER A 101 -13.82 -8.93 -20.35
CA SER A 101 -15.17 -9.33 -20.73
C SER A 101 -16.01 -8.13 -21.22
N SER A 102 -16.69 -8.30 -22.37
CA SER A 102 -17.62 -7.32 -22.91
C SER A 102 -18.80 -7.01 -21.97
N ASP A 103 -19.23 -7.98 -21.16
CA ASP A 103 -20.32 -7.82 -20.21
C ASP A 103 -19.93 -6.86 -19.07
N ILE A 104 -18.69 -6.94 -18.60
CA ILE A 104 -18.15 -6.01 -17.59
C ILE A 104 -18.02 -4.60 -18.20
N ALA A 105 -17.49 -4.51 -19.42
CA ALA A 105 -17.32 -3.23 -20.11
C ALA A 105 -18.64 -2.46 -20.25
N MET A 106 -19.75 -3.12 -20.58
CA MET A 106 -21.07 -2.48 -20.69
C MET A 106 -21.56 -1.80 -19.40
N GLY A 107 -21.19 -2.34 -18.24
CA GLY A 107 -21.56 -1.77 -16.92
C GLY A 107 -20.69 -0.60 -16.51
N VAL A 108 -19.44 -0.57 -16.96
CA VAL A 108 -18.43 0.42 -16.55
C VAL A 108 -18.39 1.63 -17.48
N ASP A 109 -18.56 1.41 -18.80
CA ASP A 109 -18.39 2.46 -19.81
C ASP A 109 -19.52 3.49 -19.79
N LYS A 110 -20.71 3.13 -19.28
CA LYS A 110 -21.80 4.07 -19.07
C LYS A 110 -22.58 3.76 -17.79
N ALA A 111 -22.54 4.68 -16.82
CA ALA A 111 -23.23 4.53 -15.55
C ALA A 111 -24.76 4.41 -15.70
N LEU A 112 -25.41 3.80 -14.71
CA LEU A 112 -26.85 3.64 -14.68
C LEU A 112 -27.55 4.99 -14.70
N GLU A 113 -27.07 5.95 -13.94
CA GLU A 113 -27.60 7.33 -13.87
C GLU A 113 -27.58 8.00 -15.25
N ALA A 114 -26.52 7.81 -16.02
CA ALA A 114 -26.43 8.35 -17.38
C ALA A 114 -27.36 7.63 -18.37
N LYS A 115 -27.59 6.33 -18.19
CA LYS A 115 -28.57 5.56 -18.99
C LYS A 115 -30.00 5.99 -18.71
N GLU A 116 -30.31 6.42 -17.48
CA GLU A 116 -31.62 6.91 -17.07
C GLU A 116 -31.80 8.42 -17.32
N GLY A 117 -30.75 9.10 -17.80
CA GLY A 117 -30.80 10.54 -18.12
C GLY A 117 -30.82 11.45 -16.88
N LEU A 118 -30.43 10.95 -15.72
CA LEU A 118 -30.44 11.66 -14.45
C LEU A 118 -29.26 12.63 -14.27
N GLU A 119 -28.16 12.36 -14.95
CA GLU A 119 -26.98 13.24 -14.94
C GLU A 119 -26.48 13.48 -16.38
N ASN A 120 -26.16 14.73 -16.67
CA ASN A 120 -25.71 15.19 -17.99
C ASN A 120 -24.26 15.72 -17.87
N ASP A 121 -23.37 14.94 -17.32
CA ASP A 121 -22.02 15.37 -16.98
C ASP A 121 -20.98 14.47 -17.69
N ASP A 122 -19.81 15.03 -18.01
CA ASP A 122 -18.67 14.29 -18.60
C ASP A 122 -18.16 13.13 -17.70
N LEU A 123 -18.82 12.88 -16.56
CA LEU A 123 -18.46 11.89 -15.55
C LEU A 123 -19.40 10.66 -15.54
N ASP A 124 -19.75 10.18 -16.70
CA ASP A 124 -20.75 9.11 -16.88
C ASP A 124 -20.31 7.69 -16.48
N THR A 125 -19.04 7.50 -16.11
CA THR A 125 -18.48 6.18 -15.81
C THR A 125 -19.02 5.60 -14.50
N GLY A 126 -19.61 4.40 -14.57
CA GLY A 126 -20.05 3.65 -13.38
C GLY A 126 -18.88 2.98 -12.65
N ALA A 127 -19.13 2.57 -11.40
CA ALA A 127 -18.15 1.78 -10.65
C ALA A 127 -17.89 0.43 -11.34
N GLY A 128 -16.62 0.04 -11.39
CA GLY A 128 -16.18 -1.19 -12.07
C GLY A 128 -16.60 -2.48 -11.37
N ASP A 129 -16.90 -2.38 -10.08
CA ASP A 129 -17.40 -3.48 -9.26
C ASP A 129 -18.17 -2.94 -8.05
N GLN A 130 -18.92 -3.81 -7.38
CA GLN A 130 -19.39 -3.56 -6.04
C GLN A 130 -18.23 -3.63 -5.05
N GLY A 131 -18.31 -2.92 -3.93
CA GLY A 131 -17.29 -3.03 -2.90
C GLY A 131 -17.38 -1.95 -1.84
N MET A 132 -16.56 -2.09 -0.82
CA MET A 132 -16.33 -1.09 0.21
C MET A 132 -14.83 -0.81 0.33
N MET A 133 -14.48 0.45 0.53
CA MET A 133 -13.10 0.92 0.64
C MET A 133 -12.99 1.80 1.88
N PHE A 134 -11.82 1.75 2.53
CA PHE A 134 -11.55 2.51 3.74
C PHE A 134 -10.35 3.42 3.56
N GLY A 135 -10.46 4.62 4.11
CA GLY A 135 -9.36 5.54 4.33
C GLY A 135 -9.21 5.85 5.80
N TYR A 136 -7.99 6.12 6.24
CA TYR A 136 -7.70 6.44 7.63
C TYR A 136 -6.61 7.50 7.73
N ALA A 137 -6.68 8.30 8.78
CA ALA A 137 -5.64 9.23 9.18
C ALA A 137 -5.66 9.44 10.70
N THR A 138 -4.49 9.75 11.28
CA THR A 138 -4.31 10.02 12.70
C THR A 138 -3.20 11.03 12.91
N THR A 139 -3.22 11.75 14.02
CA THR A 139 -2.16 12.71 14.40
C THR A 139 -0.94 12.03 15.03
N GLU A 140 -0.82 10.71 14.99
CA GLU A 140 0.28 9.98 15.64
C GLU A 140 1.64 10.24 14.98
N THR A 141 1.67 10.53 13.68
CA THR A 141 2.89 10.84 12.92
C THR A 141 2.69 12.07 12.02
N GLU A 142 3.78 12.65 11.55
CA GLU A 142 3.75 13.79 10.61
C GLU A 142 3.06 13.45 9.29
N ASP A 143 3.11 12.18 8.88
CA ASP A 143 2.45 11.68 7.67
C ASP A 143 0.99 11.26 7.91
N TYR A 144 0.46 11.50 9.10
CA TYR A 144 -0.90 11.10 9.49
C TYR A 144 -1.15 9.59 9.43
N MET A 145 -0.12 8.79 9.71
CA MET A 145 -0.18 7.33 9.76
C MET A 145 -0.15 6.79 11.18
N PRO A 146 -0.73 5.59 11.43
CA PRO A 146 -0.54 4.89 12.70
C PRO A 146 0.93 4.57 12.95
N TYR A 147 1.39 4.79 14.17
CA TYR A 147 2.81 4.70 14.53
C TYR A 147 3.44 3.32 14.28
N PRO A 148 2.75 2.17 14.58
CA PRO A 148 3.35 0.85 14.38
C PRO A 148 3.68 0.54 12.91
N ILE A 149 2.73 0.80 11.98
CA ILE A 149 2.96 0.55 10.55
C ILE A 149 3.97 1.53 9.96
N TYR A 150 3.95 2.79 10.39
CA TYR A 150 4.91 3.80 9.99
C TYR A 150 6.35 3.36 10.29
N LEU A 151 6.61 2.89 11.51
CA LEU A 151 7.94 2.39 11.89
C LEU A 151 8.29 1.08 11.18
N ALA A 152 7.33 0.14 11.04
CA ALA A 152 7.57 -1.11 10.33
C ALA A 152 7.99 -0.87 8.87
N HIS A 153 7.33 0.06 8.19
CA HIS A 153 7.73 0.47 6.82
C HIS A 153 9.11 1.11 6.77
N LYS A 154 9.40 2.04 7.69
CA LYS A 154 10.72 2.68 7.75
C LYS A 154 11.84 1.67 7.99
N LEU A 155 11.61 0.68 8.85
CA LEU A 155 12.56 -0.41 9.09
C LEU A 155 12.79 -1.27 7.84
N SER A 156 11.72 -1.70 7.16
CA SER A 156 11.81 -2.50 5.93
C SER A 156 12.50 -1.74 4.81
N ARG A 157 12.18 -0.45 4.64
CA ARG A 157 12.82 0.43 3.65
C ARG A 157 14.30 0.63 3.96
N ARG A 158 14.66 0.86 5.23
CA ARG A 158 16.05 1.01 5.65
C ARG A 158 16.84 -0.28 5.46
N LEU A 159 16.23 -1.44 5.74
CA LEU A 159 16.85 -2.75 5.52
C LEU A 159 17.23 -2.94 4.04
N SER A 160 16.33 -2.63 3.13
CA SER A 160 16.62 -2.69 1.69
C SER A 160 17.65 -1.65 1.24
N TYR A 161 17.63 -0.46 1.83
CA TYR A 161 18.63 0.58 1.56
C TYR A 161 20.04 0.13 1.92
N VAL A 162 20.27 -0.40 3.13
CA VAL A 162 21.61 -0.83 3.56
C VAL A 162 22.12 -2.01 2.73
N ARG A 163 21.21 -2.88 2.26
CA ARG A 163 21.56 -3.94 1.31
C ARG A 163 21.99 -3.39 -0.04
N LYS A 164 21.14 -2.58 -0.68
CA LYS A 164 21.37 -2.03 -2.04
C LYS A 164 22.59 -1.10 -2.09
N LYS A 165 22.88 -0.38 -1.02
CA LYS A 165 24.07 0.48 -0.91
C LYS A 165 25.35 -0.29 -0.51
N GLY A 166 25.25 -1.59 -0.29
CA GLY A 166 26.41 -2.40 0.11
C GLY A 166 26.95 -2.08 1.51
N ILE A 167 26.18 -1.39 2.36
CA ILE A 167 26.54 -1.10 3.75
C ILE A 167 26.59 -2.42 4.54
N ILE A 168 25.59 -3.28 4.30
CA ILE A 168 25.58 -4.66 4.80
C ILE A 168 25.54 -5.62 3.59
N PRO A 169 26.69 -5.96 3.00
CA PRO A 169 26.76 -6.59 1.68
C PRO A 169 26.33 -8.07 1.66
N TYR A 170 26.18 -8.70 2.81
CA TYR A 170 25.76 -10.10 2.92
C TYR A 170 24.22 -10.27 3.03
N LEU A 171 23.45 -9.18 3.09
CA LEU A 171 22.00 -9.26 3.07
C LEU A 171 21.49 -9.69 1.70
N ARG A 172 20.40 -10.45 1.72
CA ARG A 172 19.63 -10.83 0.53
C ARG A 172 18.27 -10.12 0.50
N PRO A 173 17.51 -10.18 -0.62
CA PRO A 173 16.36 -9.31 -0.81
C PRO A 173 15.18 -9.52 0.16
N ASP A 174 14.94 -10.75 0.64
CA ASP A 174 13.79 -11.08 1.47
C ASP A 174 13.97 -10.65 2.92
N GLY A 175 12.93 -10.09 3.51
CA GLY A 175 12.91 -9.67 4.90
C GLY A 175 11.56 -9.20 5.38
N LYS A 176 11.38 -9.24 6.71
CA LYS A 176 10.16 -8.81 7.40
C LYS A 176 10.51 -7.97 8.61
N THR A 177 9.65 -7.03 8.94
CA THR A 177 9.74 -6.23 10.17
C THR A 177 8.40 -6.19 10.87
N GLN A 178 8.42 -6.09 12.19
CA GLN A 178 7.23 -5.97 13.01
C GLN A 178 7.53 -5.05 14.19
N VAL A 179 6.62 -4.13 14.50
CA VAL A 179 6.76 -3.19 15.60
C VAL A 179 5.52 -3.25 16.47
N THR A 180 5.73 -3.43 17.78
CA THR A 180 4.70 -3.33 18.80
C THR A 180 4.89 -2.04 19.57
N VAL A 181 3.86 -1.21 19.59
CA VAL A 181 3.84 0.09 20.28
C VAL A 181 2.89 0.01 21.48
N GLU A 182 3.34 0.56 22.60
CA GLU A 182 2.53 0.78 23.80
C GLU A 182 1.86 2.14 23.72
N TYR A 183 0.56 2.16 24.04
CA TYR A 183 -0.28 3.36 24.04
C TYR A 183 -0.76 3.68 25.46
N ASP A 184 -0.88 4.95 25.76
CA ASP A 184 -1.48 5.45 27.01
C ASP A 184 -3.02 5.37 26.98
N GLU A 185 -3.63 5.82 28.04
CA GLU A 185 -5.10 5.89 28.22
C GLU A 185 -5.81 6.83 27.22
N ASN A 186 -5.06 7.79 26.64
CA ASN A 186 -5.54 8.72 25.63
C ASN A 186 -5.25 8.23 24.20
N ASN A 187 -4.83 6.96 24.04
CA ASN A 187 -4.40 6.37 22.77
C ASN A 187 -3.22 7.13 22.09
N LYS A 188 -2.31 7.69 22.86
CA LYS A 188 -1.06 8.26 22.37
C LYS A 188 0.05 7.22 22.45
N PRO A 189 0.90 7.07 21.40
CA PRO A 189 2.05 6.17 21.45
C PRO A 189 3.06 6.68 22.47
N VAL A 190 3.52 5.82 23.40
CA VAL A 190 4.43 6.20 24.49
C VAL A 190 5.78 5.49 24.45
N ARG A 191 5.84 4.25 23.97
CA ARG A 191 7.09 3.49 23.84
C ARG A 191 6.96 2.35 22.86
N ILE A 192 8.10 1.87 22.40
CA ILE A 192 8.19 0.65 21.60
C ILE A 192 8.37 -0.52 22.56
N ASP A 193 7.40 -1.44 22.58
CA ASP A 193 7.45 -2.64 23.43
C ASP A 193 8.28 -3.76 22.80
N ALA A 194 8.14 -3.97 21.49
CA ALA A 194 8.88 -5.00 20.77
C ALA A 194 9.18 -4.60 19.34
N VAL A 195 10.35 -5.04 18.85
CA VAL A 195 10.74 -4.98 17.44
C VAL A 195 11.23 -6.34 17.00
N VAL A 196 10.66 -6.85 15.91
CA VAL A 196 11.11 -8.09 15.26
C VAL A 196 11.61 -7.74 13.86
N LEU A 197 12.80 -8.23 13.51
CA LEU A 197 13.36 -8.14 12.16
C LEU A 197 13.88 -9.49 11.74
N SER A 198 13.40 -9.99 10.62
CA SER A 198 13.93 -11.20 9.96
C SER A 198 14.45 -10.79 8.60
N THR A 199 15.70 -11.16 8.30
CA THR A 199 16.35 -10.82 7.03
C THR A 199 17.11 -12.00 6.46
N GLN A 200 16.92 -12.23 5.17
CA GLN A 200 17.68 -13.21 4.41
C GLN A 200 19.15 -12.77 4.31
N HIS A 201 20.08 -13.71 4.42
CA HIS A 201 21.51 -13.44 4.46
C HIS A 201 22.33 -14.55 3.80
N ASN A 202 23.60 -14.26 3.52
CA ASN A 202 24.55 -15.26 3.07
C ASN A 202 24.82 -16.30 4.16
N GLU A 203 25.11 -17.54 3.73
CA GLU A 203 25.28 -18.68 4.62
C GLU A 203 26.48 -18.56 5.58
N GLU A 204 27.54 -17.90 5.13
CA GLU A 204 28.82 -17.81 5.84
C GLU A 204 28.79 -16.80 7.01
N VAL A 205 27.72 -16.06 7.20
CA VAL A 205 27.66 -14.94 8.16
C VAL A 205 27.16 -15.40 9.52
N GLU A 206 27.94 -15.11 10.56
CA GLU A 206 27.58 -15.37 11.94
C GLU A 206 26.41 -14.51 12.43
N GLN A 207 25.50 -15.10 13.22
CA GLN A 207 24.34 -14.40 13.78
C GLN A 207 24.72 -13.19 14.64
N SER A 208 25.81 -13.29 15.39
CA SER A 208 26.34 -12.19 16.21
C SER A 208 26.68 -10.96 15.38
N LYS A 209 27.21 -11.15 14.16
CA LYS A 209 27.49 -10.07 13.23
C LYS A 209 26.19 -9.46 12.68
N ILE A 210 25.22 -10.29 12.30
CA ILE A 210 23.91 -9.82 11.83
C ILE A 210 23.23 -8.97 12.90
N HIS A 211 23.21 -9.44 14.15
CA HIS A 211 22.64 -8.72 15.27
C HIS A 211 23.30 -7.35 15.50
N LYS A 212 24.63 -7.30 15.42
CA LYS A 212 25.38 -6.05 15.58
C LYS A 212 25.06 -5.07 14.45
N ASP A 213 25.18 -5.52 13.21
CA ASP A 213 25.03 -4.66 12.03
C ASP A 213 23.58 -4.14 11.88
N ILE A 214 22.57 -4.99 12.16
CA ILE A 214 21.16 -4.56 12.13
C ILE A 214 20.88 -3.52 13.23
N LYS A 215 21.41 -3.69 14.43
CA LYS A 215 21.27 -2.67 15.48
C LYS A 215 21.91 -1.35 15.06
N GLU A 216 23.14 -1.41 14.55
CA GLU A 216 23.93 -0.22 14.19
C GLU A 216 23.35 0.53 12.98
N TYR A 217 23.08 -0.19 11.87
CA TYR A 217 22.77 0.44 10.58
C TYR A 217 21.26 0.51 10.25
N VAL A 218 20.43 -0.21 11.01
CA VAL A 218 18.97 -0.22 10.79
C VAL A 218 18.22 0.34 12.00
N PHE A 219 18.35 -0.24 13.17
CA PHE A 219 17.55 0.17 14.34
C PHE A 219 17.94 1.54 14.86
N ASN A 220 19.21 1.84 15.04
CA ASN A 220 19.68 3.14 15.53
C ASN A 220 19.34 4.30 14.58
N GLU A 221 19.16 4.00 13.29
CA GLU A 221 18.83 4.98 12.27
C GLU A 221 17.32 5.25 12.13
N VAL A 222 16.47 4.33 12.59
CA VAL A 222 15.03 4.39 12.38
C VAL A 222 14.25 4.56 13.68
N LEU A 223 14.64 3.84 14.73
CA LEU A 223 13.89 3.83 15.98
C LEU A 223 14.19 5.11 16.78
N PRO A 224 13.16 5.90 17.15
CA PRO A 224 13.37 7.08 17.98
C PRO A 224 13.92 6.71 19.37
N ALA A 225 15.06 7.26 19.74
CA ALA A 225 15.75 6.91 20.98
C ALA A 225 14.88 7.13 22.25
N HIS A 226 13.98 8.11 22.22
CA HIS A 226 13.08 8.39 23.36
C HIS A 226 11.92 7.38 23.49
N MET A 227 11.70 6.54 22.48
CA MET A 227 10.68 5.49 22.47
C MET A 227 11.23 4.10 22.79
N VAL A 228 12.56 3.96 22.90
CA VAL A 228 13.25 2.69 23.18
C VAL A 228 13.84 2.75 24.57
N ASP A 229 13.61 1.73 25.38
CA ASP A 229 14.12 1.62 26.74
C ASP A 229 14.71 0.21 27.00
N GLU A 230 15.16 -0.03 28.24
CA GLU A 230 15.74 -1.30 28.68
C GLU A 230 14.75 -2.49 28.66
N HIS A 231 13.45 -2.19 28.61
CA HIS A 231 12.38 -3.19 28.53
C HIS A 231 11.93 -3.48 27.10
N THR A 232 12.42 -2.72 26.12
CA THR A 232 12.11 -2.97 24.68
C THR A 232 12.68 -4.29 24.22
N LYS A 233 11.83 -5.19 23.80
CA LYS A 233 12.20 -6.53 23.30
C LYS A 233 12.70 -6.44 21.86
N ILE A 234 13.90 -6.92 21.61
CA ILE A 234 14.52 -6.90 20.27
C ILE A 234 14.78 -8.32 19.79
N PHE A 235 14.16 -8.68 18.67
CA PHE A 235 14.31 -9.98 18.03
C PHE A 235 14.87 -9.80 16.62
N ILE A 236 16.07 -10.33 16.36
CA ILE A 236 16.73 -10.32 15.05
C ILE A 236 16.98 -11.75 14.63
N ASN A 237 16.41 -12.19 13.51
CA ASN A 237 16.47 -13.58 13.05
C ASN A 237 16.28 -14.59 14.19
N PRO A 238 15.14 -14.58 14.92
CA PRO A 238 14.98 -15.40 16.13
C PRO A 238 15.05 -16.90 15.85
N THR A 239 14.88 -17.35 14.60
CA THR A 239 15.08 -18.74 14.17
C THR A 239 16.55 -19.11 13.98
N GLY A 240 17.48 -18.16 14.06
CA GLY A 240 18.93 -18.35 13.94
C GLY A 240 19.49 -18.40 12.53
N ARG A 241 18.72 -18.78 11.51
CA ARG A 241 19.18 -18.88 10.12
C ARG A 241 18.07 -18.53 9.14
N PHE A 242 18.37 -17.62 8.19
CA PHE A 242 17.46 -17.26 7.11
C PHE A 242 18.25 -17.12 5.79
N VAL A 243 18.70 -18.23 5.25
CA VAL A 243 19.47 -18.31 3.99
C VAL A 243 18.54 -18.63 2.82
N ILE A 244 17.63 -19.60 3.00
CA ILE A 244 16.59 -19.90 2.02
C ILE A 244 15.43 -18.92 2.26
N GLY A 245 15.13 -18.14 1.24
CA GLY A 245 14.06 -17.13 1.27
C GLY A 245 13.68 -16.72 -0.14
N GLY A 246 12.86 -15.66 -0.26
CA GLY A 246 12.29 -15.26 -1.53
C GLY A 246 11.42 -16.36 -2.13
N PRO A 247 11.21 -16.38 -3.46
CA PRO A 247 10.35 -17.38 -4.11
C PRO A 247 10.78 -18.83 -3.96
N GLN A 248 12.04 -19.08 -3.57
CA GLN A 248 12.50 -20.41 -3.23
C GLN A 248 11.96 -20.88 -1.86
N GLY A 249 11.80 -19.95 -0.93
CA GLY A 249 11.35 -20.26 0.44
C GLY A 249 9.84 -20.30 0.58
N ASP A 250 9.13 -19.44 -0.14
CA ASP A 250 7.66 -19.33 -0.10
C ASP A 250 7.11 -18.78 -1.43
N SER A 251 5.92 -19.20 -1.78
CA SER A 251 5.23 -18.69 -2.98
C SER A 251 4.72 -17.28 -2.74
N GLY A 252 4.70 -16.46 -3.81
CA GLY A 252 4.14 -15.11 -3.81
C GLY A 252 2.92 -14.98 -4.70
N LEU A 253 2.04 -14.06 -4.34
CA LEU A 253 0.87 -13.67 -5.13
C LEU A 253 0.60 -12.17 -4.99
N THR A 254 0.19 -11.53 -6.08
CA THR A 254 -0.33 -10.15 -6.05
C THR A 254 -1.51 -10.05 -5.09
N GLY A 255 -1.52 -9.02 -4.25
CA GLY A 255 -2.64 -8.74 -3.35
C GLY A 255 -2.72 -9.58 -2.07
N ARG A 256 -1.62 -10.22 -1.65
CA ARG A 256 -1.55 -10.96 -0.38
C ARG A 256 -0.93 -10.17 0.78
N LYS A 257 -0.63 -8.90 0.57
CA LYS A 257 -0.08 -8.00 1.61
C LYS A 257 -0.92 -6.72 1.77
N ILE A 258 -2.25 -6.86 1.60
CA ILE A 258 -3.19 -5.74 1.60
C ILE A 258 -3.21 -4.94 2.91
N ILE A 259 -2.92 -5.56 4.04
CA ILE A 259 -2.84 -4.89 5.34
C ILE A 259 -1.50 -4.13 5.49
N VAL A 260 -0.42 -4.69 4.97
CA VAL A 260 0.89 -4.00 4.84
C VAL A 260 0.78 -2.80 3.90
N ASP A 261 0.01 -2.93 2.82
CA ASP A 261 -0.20 -1.86 1.83
C ASP A 261 -0.95 -0.66 2.39
N THR A 262 -1.71 -0.84 3.47
CA THR A 262 -2.61 0.17 4.03
C THR A 262 -2.17 0.63 5.42
N TYR A 263 -2.86 0.20 6.47
CA TYR A 263 -2.67 0.79 7.82
C TYR A 263 -2.17 -0.20 8.86
N GLY A 264 -1.63 -1.36 8.46
CA GLY A 264 -1.05 -2.35 9.37
C GLY A 264 -2.05 -2.96 10.36
N GLY A 265 -3.33 -3.01 10.01
CA GLY A 265 -4.40 -3.52 10.86
C GLY A 265 -5.01 -2.48 11.80
N TYR A 266 -4.53 -1.24 11.79
CA TYR A 266 -5.04 -0.18 12.67
C TYR A 266 -6.41 0.36 12.23
N ALA A 267 -6.71 0.33 10.94
CA ALA A 267 -8.00 0.66 10.36
C ALA A 267 -8.65 -0.57 9.70
N ARG A 268 -9.95 -0.47 9.43
CA ARG A 268 -10.67 -1.49 8.65
C ARG A 268 -10.14 -1.56 7.22
N HIS A 269 -10.42 -2.67 6.55
CA HIS A 269 -10.05 -2.90 5.16
C HIS A 269 -11.23 -3.51 4.40
N GLY A 270 -11.44 -3.09 3.16
CA GLY A 270 -12.53 -3.60 2.33
C GLY A 270 -12.26 -4.95 1.66
N GLY A 271 -11.01 -5.43 1.70
CA GLY A 271 -10.58 -6.71 1.14
C GLY A 271 -9.99 -6.63 -0.26
N GLY A 272 -10.16 -5.52 -0.99
CA GLY A 272 -9.64 -5.34 -2.34
C GLY A 272 -8.12 -5.07 -2.37
N ALA A 273 -7.41 -5.78 -3.25
CA ALA A 273 -5.99 -5.52 -3.53
C ALA A 273 -5.83 -4.31 -4.45
N PHE A 274 -4.67 -3.63 -4.37
CA PHE A 274 -4.36 -2.45 -5.18
C PHE A 274 -3.53 -2.78 -6.41
N SER A 275 -2.41 -3.47 -6.23
CA SER A 275 -1.42 -3.71 -7.28
C SER A 275 -2.01 -4.43 -8.48
N GLY A 276 -1.59 -4.03 -9.68
CA GLY A 276 -2.04 -4.58 -10.95
C GLY A 276 -3.39 -4.05 -11.44
N LYS A 277 -4.06 -3.18 -10.68
CA LYS A 277 -5.35 -2.60 -11.04
C LYS A 277 -5.20 -1.16 -11.51
N ASP A 278 -5.76 -0.83 -12.69
CA ASP A 278 -5.86 0.55 -13.17
C ASP A 278 -6.86 1.37 -12.36
N CYS A 279 -6.83 2.70 -12.54
CA CYS A 279 -7.60 3.65 -11.75
C CYS A 279 -9.14 3.53 -11.90
N THR A 280 -9.65 2.76 -12.84
CA THR A 280 -11.10 2.50 -12.97
C THR A 280 -11.60 1.46 -11.97
N LYS A 281 -10.70 0.71 -11.33
CA LYS A 281 -11.02 -0.24 -10.26
C LYS A 281 -11.11 0.49 -8.93
N GLY A 282 -12.32 0.54 -8.37
CA GLY A 282 -12.64 1.23 -7.12
C GLY A 282 -11.84 0.72 -5.92
N ASP A 283 -11.49 -0.57 -5.89
CA ASP A 283 -10.63 -1.15 -4.85
C ASP A 283 -9.37 -0.29 -4.61
N ARG A 284 -8.78 0.23 -5.67
CA ARG A 284 -7.59 1.08 -5.60
C ARG A 284 -7.95 2.56 -5.53
N SER A 285 -8.64 3.09 -6.52
CA SER A 285 -8.89 4.53 -6.65
C SER A 285 -9.74 5.10 -5.51
N ALA A 286 -10.79 4.39 -5.11
CA ALA A 286 -11.64 4.84 -4.00
C ALA A 286 -10.97 4.69 -2.63
N ALA A 287 -10.08 3.70 -2.44
CA ALA A 287 -9.26 3.61 -1.24
C ALA A 287 -8.27 4.79 -1.15
N TYR A 288 -7.68 5.21 -2.27
CA TYR A 288 -6.83 6.40 -2.32
C TYR A 288 -7.63 7.69 -2.05
N ALA A 289 -8.83 7.81 -2.61
CA ALA A 289 -9.72 8.93 -2.33
C ALA A 289 -10.16 8.96 -0.86
N ALA A 290 -10.48 7.82 -0.28
CA ALA A 290 -10.83 7.73 1.14
C ALA A 290 -9.67 8.15 2.06
N ARG A 291 -8.42 7.76 1.72
CA ARG A 291 -7.21 8.26 2.41
C ARG A 291 -7.06 9.77 2.27
N TYR A 292 -7.18 10.29 1.08
CA TYR A 292 -7.10 11.73 0.80
C TYR A 292 -8.11 12.53 1.65
N VAL A 293 -9.35 12.06 1.71
CA VAL A 293 -10.41 12.67 2.53
C VAL A 293 -10.09 12.60 4.02
N ALA A 294 -9.77 11.41 4.54
CA ALA A 294 -9.46 11.21 5.95
C ALA A 294 -8.28 12.10 6.40
N LYS A 295 -7.24 12.19 5.54
CA LYS A 295 -6.06 13.02 5.81
C LYS A 295 -6.42 14.51 5.88
N HIS A 296 -7.29 15.01 5.00
CA HIS A 296 -7.78 16.40 5.06
C HIS A 296 -8.57 16.69 6.35
N ILE A 297 -9.45 15.78 6.78
CA ILE A 297 -10.23 15.95 8.02
C ILE A 297 -9.30 16.08 9.23
N VAL A 298 -8.28 15.20 9.32
CA VAL A 298 -7.34 15.22 10.45
C VAL A 298 -6.38 16.41 10.36
N ALA A 299 -5.81 16.67 9.19
CA ALA A 299 -4.90 17.81 9.00
C ALA A 299 -5.58 19.18 9.20
N ALA A 300 -6.88 19.28 8.88
CA ALA A 300 -7.68 20.47 9.18
C ALA A 300 -7.97 20.65 10.68
N GLY A 301 -7.65 19.66 11.51
CA GLY A 301 -7.92 19.67 12.95
C GLY A 301 -9.38 19.43 13.33
N LEU A 302 -10.19 18.88 12.39
CA LEU A 302 -11.59 18.53 12.65
C LEU A 302 -11.73 17.25 13.50
N ALA A 303 -10.72 16.39 13.50
CA ALA A 303 -10.60 15.21 14.37
C ALA A 303 -9.12 14.87 14.58
N GLU A 304 -8.79 14.16 15.66
CA GLU A 304 -7.43 13.59 15.85
C GLU A 304 -7.26 12.26 15.09
N ARG A 305 -8.37 11.55 14.86
CA ARG A 305 -8.43 10.30 14.10
C ARG A 305 -9.68 10.30 13.24
N CYS A 306 -9.58 9.80 12.03
CA CYS A 306 -10.71 9.72 11.13
C CYS A 306 -10.59 8.48 10.23
N GLU A 307 -11.62 7.64 10.26
CA GLU A 307 -11.83 6.56 9.29
C GLU A 307 -13.00 6.94 8.38
N VAL A 308 -12.80 6.80 7.08
CA VAL A 308 -13.83 7.04 6.06
C VAL A 308 -14.08 5.74 5.32
N GLN A 309 -15.35 5.32 5.25
CA GLN A 309 -15.80 4.22 4.41
C GLN A 309 -16.55 4.77 3.19
N LEU A 310 -16.20 4.25 2.02
CA LEU A 310 -16.93 4.44 0.77
C LEU A 310 -17.45 3.09 0.30
N SER A 311 -18.66 3.05 -0.29
CA SER A 311 -19.17 1.85 -0.93
C SER A 311 -19.82 2.16 -2.27
N TYR A 312 -19.76 1.20 -3.18
CA TYR A 312 -20.26 1.32 -4.55
C TYR A 312 -21.04 0.07 -4.96
N ALA A 313 -21.95 0.24 -5.92
CA ALA A 313 -22.56 -0.84 -6.68
C ALA A 313 -22.01 -0.83 -8.11
N ILE A 314 -21.82 -2.00 -8.70
CA ILE A 314 -21.32 -2.11 -10.07
C ILE A 314 -22.21 -1.31 -11.04
N GLY A 315 -21.59 -0.54 -11.93
CA GLY A 315 -22.29 0.26 -12.93
C GLY A 315 -22.98 1.51 -12.38
N VAL A 316 -22.88 1.84 -11.09
CA VAL A 316 -23.46 3.06 -10.48
C VAL A 316 -22.33 4.05 -10.22
N ALA A 317 -22.53 5.32 -10.59
CA ALA A 317 -21.51 6.35 -10.40
C ALA A 317 -21.46 6.86 -8.96
N ASN A 318 -22.59 7.16 -8.36
CA ASN A 318 -22.61 7.67 -7.00
C ASN A 318 -22.29 6.60 -5.96
N PRO A 319 -21.50 6.95 -4.90
CA PRO A 319 -21.33 6.06 -3.76
C PRO A 319 -22.68 5.66 -3.17
N THR A 320 -22.88 4.36 -2.91
CA THR A 320 -24.09 3.88 -2.23
C THR A 320 -24.10 4.27 -0.76
N SER A 321 -22.92 4.45 -0.14
CA SER A 321 -22.81 5.06 1.18
C SER A 321 -21.45 5.74 1.38
N ILE A 322 -21.46 6.76 2.25
CA ILE A 322 -20.29 7.42 2.83
C ILE A 322 -20.48 7.39 4.33
N SER A 323 -19.56 6.82 5.06
CA SER A 323 -19.57 6.75 6.53
C SER A 323 -18.26 7.28 7.10
N VAL A 324 -18.35 7.97 8.23
CA VAL A 324 -17.20 8.51 8.98
C VAL A 324 -17.25 7.99 10.40
N ASP A 325 -16.10 7.64 10.93
CA ASP A 325 -15.88 7.39 12.35
C ASP A 325 -14.70 8.24 12.82
N SER A 326 -14.97 9.23 13.65
CA SER A 326 -13.94 10.08 14.28
C SER A 326 -13.44 9.52 15.61
N PHE A 327 -13.90 8.34 16.03
CA PHE A 327 -13.54 7.69 17.29
C PHE A 327 -13.74 8.58 18.52
N GLY A 328 -14.77 9.43 18.49
CA GLY A 328 -15.06 10.39 19.55
C GLY A 328 -14.04 11.56 19.66
N THR A 329 -13.13 11.73 18.70
CA THR A 329 -12.16 12.83 18.68
C THR A 329 -12.61 14.01 17.79
N GLY A 330 -13.77 13.87 17.13
CA GLY A 330 -14.30 14.89 16.23
C GLY A 330 -14.70 16.17 16.99
N LYS A 331 -14.33 17.32 16.44
CA LYS A 331 -14.84 18.64 16.89
C LYS A 331 -16.26 18.91 16.38
N LEU A 332 -16.65 18.19 15.33
CA LEU A 332 -18.00 18.15 14.78
C LEU A 332 -18.52 16.70 14.86
N SER A 333 -19.85 16.53 14.78
CA SER A 333 -20.40 15.18 14.74
C SER A 333 -20.03 14.46 13.44
N ASP A 334 -20.03 13.13 13.45
CA ASP A 334 -19.69 12.33 12.28
C ASP A 334 -20.67 12.59 11.11
N GLU A 335 -21.95 12.91 11.38
CA GLU A 335 -22.92 13.31 10.35
C GLU A 335 -22.53 14.64 9.69
N LYS A 336 -22.02 15.62 10.46
CA LYS A 336 -21.52 16.88 9.90
C LYS A 336 -20.25 16.66 9.09
N LEU A 337 -19.35 15.81 9.54
CA LEU A 337 -18.16 15.43 8.78
C LEU A 337 -18.54 14.76 7.46
N CYS A 338 -19.54 13.85 7.45
CA CYS A 338 -20.08 13.27 6.21
C CYS A 338 -20.65 14.34 5.25
N ALA A 339 -21.37 15.35 5.77
CA ALA A 339 -21.90 16.43 4.95
C ALA A 339 -20.79 17.27 4.31
N ILE A 340 -19.75 17.62 5.08
CA ILE A 340 -18.55 18.32 4.57
C ILE A 340 -17.86 17.51 3.47
N ILE A 341 -17.73 16.19 3.64
CA ILE A 341 -17.13 15.32 2.64
C ILE A 341 -17.93 15.36 1.33
N ARG A 342 -19.24 15.19 1.39
CA ARG A 342 -20.11 15.24 0.20
C ARG A 342 -20.06 16.57 -0.54
N GLU A 343 -19.91 17.67 0.18
CA GLU A 343 -19.85 19.02 -0.41
C GLU A 343 -18.50 19.31 -1.09
N ASN A 344 -17.41 18.71 -0.58
CA ASN A 344 -16.06 19.13 -0.96
C ASN A 344 -15.30 18.13 -1.84
N PHE A 345 -15.76 16.89 -1.95
CA PHE A 345 -15.05 15.84 -2.67
C PHE A 345 -16.00 15.12 -3.64
N ASP A 346 -15.62 15.10 -4.91
CA ASP A 346 -16.32 14.29 -5.90
C ASP A 346 -15.81 12.83 -5.80
N LEU A 347 -16.62 11.99 -5.19
CA LEU A 347 -16.30 10.59 -4.92
C LEU A 347 -16.90 9.62 -5.94
N ARG A 348 -17.42 10.14 -7.08
CA ARG A 348 -17.74 9.31 -8.26
C ARG A 348 -16.44 8.78 -8.88
N PRO A 349 -16.44 7.61 -9.53
CA PRO A 349 -15.22 7.03 -10.12
C PRO A 349 -14.44 8.00 -11.01
N ALA A 350 -15.09 8.65 -11.98
CA ALA A 350 -14.44 9.61 -12.86
C ALA A 350 -13.98 10.88 -12.10
N GLY A 351 -14.75 11.33 -11.11
CA GLY A 351 -14.39 12.43 -10.21
C GLY A 351 -13.10 12.15 -9.44
N ILE A 352 -12.97 10.95 -8.87
CA ILE A 352 -11.76 10.51 -8.17
C ILE A 352 -10.55 10.49 -9.11
N ILE A 353 -10.70 9.89 -10.29
CA ILE A 353 -9.62 9.80 -11.28
C ILE A 353 -9.11 11.20 -11.67
N LYS A 354 -10.03 12.14 -11.90
CA LYS A 354 -9.72 13.53 -12.24
C LYS A 354 -9.10 14.27 -11.05
N MET A 355 -9.71 14.16 -9.86
CA MET A 355 -9.27 14.85 -8.65
C MET A 355 -7.84 14.45 -8.23
N LEU A 356 -7.51 13.18 -8.36
CA LEU A 356 -6.22 12.63 -7.97
C LEU A 356 -5.26 12.42 -9.15
N ASP A 357 -5.66 12.79 -10.38
CA ASP A 357 -4.85 12.64 -11.60
C ASP A 357 -4.21 11.25 -11.72
N LEU A 358 -5.07 10.22 -11.70
CA LEU A 358 -4.64 8.81 -11.57
C LEU A 358 -4.26 8.13 -12.90
N ARG A 359 -4.39 8.82 -14.06
CA ARG A 359 -4.02 8.23 -15.36
C ARG A 359 -2.54 8.46 -15.71
N ARG A 360 -1.67 8.20 -14.74
CA ARG A 360 -0.22 8.38 -14.84
C ARG A 360 0.51 7.13 -14.36
N PRO A 361 1.74 6.87 -14.84
CA PRO A 361 2.56 5.73 -14.40
C PRO A 361 3.17 6.02 -13.01
N ILE A 362 2.38 5.92 -11.95
CA ILE A 362 2.76 6.25 -10.56
C ILE A 362 2.60 5.09 -9.59
N TYR A 363 2.33 3.89 -10.09
CA TYR A 363 1.88 2.76 -9.28
C TYR A 363 3.01 1.85 -8.78
N LYS A 364 4.01 1.54 -9.62
CA LYS A 364 5.15 0.70 -9.21
C LYS A 364 5.87 1.24 -7.98
N GLN A 365 6.04 2.56 -7.87
CA GLN A 365 6.75 3.19 -6.76
C GLN A 365 6.09 2.99 -5.39
N VAL A 366 4.80 2.67 -5.34
CA VAL A 366 4.06 2.42 -4.09
C VAL A 366 3.82 0.93 -3.81
N ALA A 367 4.18 0.05 -4.72
CA ALA A 367 3.97 -1.40 -4.59
C ALA A 367 4.76 -2.03 -3.42
N SER A 368 5.69 -1.31 -2.82
CA SER A 368 6.42 -1.74 -1.61
C SER A 368 6.45 -0.61 -0.59
N TYR A 369 6.50 -0.97 0.71
CA TYR A 369 6.60 -0.05 1.86
C TYR A 369 5.36 0.81 2.10
N GLY A 370 4.19 0.34 1.66
CA GLY A 370 2.89 0.98 1.84
C GLY A 370 2.53 1.99 0.75
N HIS A 371 1.23 2.12 0.52
CA HIS A 371 0.66 3.06 -0.45
C HIS A 371 0.37 4.43 0.18
N PHE A 372 0.37 4.52 1.51
CA PHE A 372 0.03 5.70 2.28
C PHE A 372 1.17 6.15 3.20
N GLY A 373 1.20 7.46 3.52
CA GLY A 373 2.20 8.04 4.41
C GLY A 373 3.62 7.97 3.84
N ARG A 374 3.77 8.20 2.54
CA ARG A 374 5.04 8.14 1.82
C ARG A 374 5.66 9.54 1.71
N ASP A 375 6.51 9.87 2.67
CA ASP A 375 7.27 11.12 2.75
C ASP A 375 8.34 11.27 1.64
N ASP A 376 8.67 10.18 1.00
CA ASP A 376 9.70 10.07 -0.06
C ASP A 376 9.14 10.25 -1.47
N LEU A 377 7.81 10.35 -1.64
CA LEU A 377 7.13 10.39 -2.94
C LEU A 377 6.11 11.54 -3.02
N ASP A 378 5.97 12.14 -4.21
CA ASP A 378 4.88 13.09 -4.49
C ASP A 378 3.64 12.34 -5.00
N LEU A 379 2.78 11.94 -4.07
CA LEU A 379 1.57 11.18 -4.35
C LEU A 379 0.32 12.08 -4.28
N PRO A 380 -0.55 12.07 -5.31
CA PRO A 380 -1.74 12.93 -5.33
C PRO A 380 -2.67 12.74 -4.12
N TRP A 381 -2.85 11.50 -3.66
CA TRP A 381 -3.71 11.19 -2.50
C TRP A 381 -3.09 11.53 -1.13
N GLU A 382 -1.84 11.98 -1.11
CA GLU A 382 -1.18 12.47 0.10
C GLU A 382 -1.12 14.01 0.17
N ARG A 383 -1.53 14.71 -0.89
CA ARG A 383 -1.56 16.18 -0.93
C ARG A 383 -2.64 16.75 -0.01
N LEU A 384 -2.44 18.00 0.43
CA LEU A 384 -3.34 18.75 1.30
C LEU A 384 -3.81 20.04 0.62
N ASP A 385 -4.09 19.96 -0.67
CA ASP A 385 -4.45 21.09 -1.54
C ASP A 385 -5.83 21.71 -1.26
N ARG A 386 -6.70 21.02 -0.50
CA ARG A 386 -8.00 21.54 -0.03
C ARG A 386 -8.00 21.91 1.46
N LEU A 387 -6.84 21.92 2.12
CA LEU A 387 -6.73 22.08 3.56
C LEU A 387 -7.43 23.36 4.06
N GLU A 388 -7.16 24.51 3.46
CA GLU A 388 -7.73 25.79 3.91
C GLU A 388 -9.27 25.82 3.78
N LYS A 389 -9.81 25.20 2.73
CA LYS A 389 -11.26 25.07 2.57
C LYS A 389 -11.87 24.20 3.67
N ILE A 390 -11.23 23.07 3.98
CA ILE A 390 -11.74 22.17 5.04
C ILE A 390 -11.57 22.79 6.42
N LYS A 391 -10.51 23.55 6.69
CA LYS A 391 -10.33 24.30 7.95
C LYS A 391 -11.44 25.33 8.19
N SER A 392 -12.04 25.91 7.17
CA SER A 392 -13.07 26.93 7.32
C SER A 392 -14.35 26.43 8.04
N TYR A 393 -14.53 25.12 8.16
CA TYR A 393 -15.62 24.49 8.92
C TYR A 393 -15.38 24.44 10.44
N LEU A 394 -14.21 24.86 10.91
CA LEU A 394 -13.90 24.96 12.35
C LEU A 394 -14.46 26.22 13.04
N VAL A 395 -15.05 27.11 12.28
CA VAL A 395 -15.56 28.43 12.76
C VAL A 395 -16.97 28.33 13.36
#